data_9efd78ea17eb2317bbf551bf4f6a2516
#
_entry.id   9efd78ea17eb2317bbf551bf4f6a2516
#
_cell.length_a   1.000
_cell.length_b   1.000
_cell.length_c   1.000
_cell.angle_alpha   90.00
_cell.angle_beta   90.00
_cell.angle_gamma   90.00
#
_symmetry.space_group_name_H-M   'P 1'
#
loop_
_entity.id
_entity.type
_entity.pdbx_description
1 polymer ?
#
loop_
_entity_poly.entity_id
_entity_poly.type
_entity_poly.pdbx_seq_one_letter_code
_entity_poly.pdbx_strand_id
1 'polypeptide(L)'
;MKFFIFLFWLSFYAFPFAPPETFKSEVIEIEEAILNNAIISPVNGAASAIKKDLLKVILNDEKNLIHKDFNIPKYFKDSTHFWFSVYTQYTSQQVIIHDKNELSLVYNIMDFGPLHSSKINKFAKSKLQADLSLERAKDIKTILKRLHLPKSILRADEKSVLKSIENSNLKIPKSPSEKKVFFKSLSTTIRTQTGQRDMVFYGVLRSLPYLPFLEKQFKNFKMPKELLGIAFVESSFNLKAKSYAGAAGVWQFMPRTSAAFMPRRTKYIDYRNNPIISTLAALHLLKQNKQ
;
A
#
# COMPACT_ATOMS: atom_id res chain seq x y z
N MET A 1 -5.39 18.25 -5.80
CA MET A 1 -5.40 16.80 -5.68
C MET A 1 -4.02 16.11 -5.79
N LYS A 2 -2.91 16.86 -5.72
CA LYS A 2 -1.53 16.33 -5.66
C LYS A 2 -0.97 16.17 -4.23
N PHE A 3 -1.78 16.41 -3.20
CA PHE A 3 -1.34 16.51 -1.80
C PHE A 3 -1.39 15.21 -0.99
N PHE A 4 -2.05 14.16 -1.49
CA PHE A 4 -2.29 12.93 -0.74
C PHE A 4 -1.14 11.89 -0.78
N ILE A 5 -0.14 12.06 -1.63
CA ILE A 5 0.96 11.09 -1.81
C ILE A 5 2.16 11.38 -0.90
N PHE A 6 2.25 12.56 -0.26
CA PHE A 6 3.47 13.01 0.42
C PHE A 6 3.61 12.57 1.90
N LEU A 7 2.58 12.03 2.55
CA LEU A 7 2.59 11.73 3.99
C LEU A 7 3.09 10.32 4.37
N PHE A 8 3.39 9.45 3.41
CA PHE A 8 3.82 8.08 3.68
C PHE A 8 5.34 7.87 3.82
N TRP A 9 6.15 8.94 3.73
CA TRP A 9 7.61 8.81 3.51
C TRP A 9 8.51 9.05 4.71
N LEU A 10 8.03 9.24 5.94
CA LEU A 10 8.87 9.67 7.08
C LEU A 10 8.91 8.73 8.29
N SER A 11 8.89 7.42 8.11
CA SER A 11 8.87 6.50 9.27
C SER A 11 10.00 5.48 9.38
N PHE A 12 11.16 5.65 8.79
CA PHE A 12 12.26 4.72 9.05
C PHE A 12 13.63 5.41 9.05
N TYR A 13 14.13 5.76 10.24
CA TYR A 13 15.57 5.89 10.50
C TYR A 13 15.96 5.12 11.75
N ALA A 14 17.05 4.37 11.63
CA ALA A 14 17.53 3.26 12.42
C ALA A 14 18.39 3.66 13.62
N PHE A 15 18.44 2.77 14.63
CA PHE A 15 19.53 2.67 15.60
C PHE A 15 20.40 1.44 15.26
N PRO A 16 21.74 1.51 15.42
CA PRO A 16 22.62 0.41 15.08
C PRO A 16 22.80 -0.54 16.27
N PHE A 17 22.43 -1.82 16.11
CA PHE A 17 22.84 -2.91 16.97
C PHE A 17 23.29 -4.07 16.08
N ALA A 18 24.53 -4.56 16.29
CA ALA A 18 25.02 -5.74 15.59
C ALA A 18 24.41 -7.02 16.20
N PRO A 19 23.82 -7.91 15.41
CA PRO A 19 23.17 -9.12 15.92
C PRO A 19 24.17 -10.24 16.22
N PRO A 20 23.84 -11.19 17.16
CA PRO A 20 24.65 -12.37 17.46
C PRO A 20 24.82 -13.30 16.24
N GLU A 21 25.89 -14.12 16.23
CA GLU A 21 26.22 -15.00 15.08
C GLU A 21 25.17 -16.08 14.78
N THR A 22 24.50 -16.62 15.77
CA THR A 22 23.37 -17.54 15.61
C THR A 22 22.18 -16.92 14.89
N PHE A 23 22.06 -15.60 14.90
CA PHE A 23 21.05 -14.86 14.16
C PHE A 23 21.35 -14.81 12.66
N LYS A 24 22.64 -14.86 12.25
CA LYS A 24 23.04 -14.79 10.85
C LYS A 24 22.67 -16.05 10.07
N SER A 25 22.84 -17.25 10.66
CA SER A 25 22.51 -18.51 9.97
C SER A 25 21.00 -18.67 9.77
N GLU A 26 20.18 -18.36 10.79
CA GLU A 26 18.72 -18.41 10.65
C GLU A 26 18.18 -17.38 9.64
N VAL A 27 18.83 -16.21 9.56
CA VAL A 27 18.50 -15.18 8.55
C VAL A 27 18.84 -15.64 7.16
N ILE A 28 20.00 -16.27 6.92
CA ILE A 28 20.42 -16.75 5.59
C ILE A 28 19.44 -17.81 5.06
N GLU A 29 19.04 -18.78 5.89
CA GLU A 29 18.04 -19.79 5.49
C GLU A 29 16.69 -19.19 5.14
N ILE A 30 16.25 -18.17 5.88
CA ILE A 30 15.00 -17.45 5.63
C ILE A 30 15.11 -16.60 4.36
N GLU A 31 16.24 -15.92 4.15
CA GLU A 31 16.50 -15.13 2.95
C GLU A 31 16.45 -16.00 1.70
N GLU A 32 17.11 -17.17 1.70
CA GLU A 32 17.08 -18.13 0.60
C GLU A 32 15.67 -18.65 0.34
N ALA A 33 14.89 -18.98 1.38
CA ALA A 33 13.51 -19.41 1.24
C ALA A 33 12.60 -18.32 0.65
N ILE A 34 12.79 -17.05 1.05
CA ILE A 34 12.04 -15.90 0.52
C ILE A 34 12.43 -15.63 -0.94
N LEU A 35 13.73 -15.66 -1.27
CA LEU A 35 14.22 -15.43 -2.62
C LEU A 35 13.75 -16.54 -3.56
N ASN A 36 13.80 -17.80 -3.13
CA ASN A 36 13.33 -18.94 -3.92
C ASN A 36 11.83 -18.86 -4.16
N ASN A 37 11.02 -18.49 -3.17
CA ASN A 37 9.57 -18.28 -3.33
C ASN A 37 9.24 -17.05 -4.18
N ALA A 38 10.03 -15.99 -4.11
CA ALA A 38 9.85 -14.80 -4.94
C ALA A 38 10.09 -15.07 -6.45
N ILE A 39 10.92 -16.05 -6.78
CA ILE A 39 11.20 -16.44 -8.17
C ILE A 39 10.08 -17.33 -8.74
N ILE A 40 9.32 -18.04 -7.89
CA ILE A 40 8.45 -19.17 -8.30
C ILE A 40 6.95 -18.79 -8.36
N SER A 41 6.51 -17.69 -7.81
CA SER A 41 5.07 -17.37 -7.77
C SER A 41 4.62 -16.38 -8.83
N PRO A 42 4.22 -16.84 -10.02
CA PRO A 42 3.14 -16.16 -10.71
C PRO A 42 1.89 -16.35 -9.83
N VAL A 43 1.21 -15.27 -9.49
CA VAL A 43 -0.08 -15.34 -8.78
C VAL A 43 -1.07 -16.07 -9.67
N ASN A 44 -1.07 -17.40 -9.61
CA ASN A 44 -1.99 -18.26 -10.32
C ASN A 44 -3.06 -18.74 -9.35
N GLY A 45 -4.29 -18.49 -9.69
CA GLY A 45 -5.32 -19.36 -9.23
C GLY A 45 -6.66 -18.73 -8.89
N ALA A 46 -7.56 -19.53 -8.35
CA ALA A 46 -8.96 -19.26 -8.05
C ALA A 46 -9.23 -17.95 -7.27
N ALA A 47 -8.28 -17.53 -6.43
CA ALA A 47 -8.34 -16.22 -5.76
C ALA A 47 -8.35 -15.03 -6.74
N SER A 48 -7.76 -15.17 -7.93
CA SER A 48 -7.76 -14.16 -8.99
C SER A 48 -9.14 -14.02 -9.68
N ALA A 49 -9.90 -15.10 -9.82
CA ALA A 49 -11.19 -15.10 -10.51
C ALA A 49 -12.28 -14.39 -9.68
N ILE A 50 -12.45 -14.79 -8.42
CA ILE A 50 -13.42 -14.16 -7.49
C ILE A 50 -13.16 -12.65 -7.35
N LYS A 51 -11.89 -12.23 -7.42
CA LYS A 51 -11.46 -10.85 -7.28
C LYS A 51 -11.74 -9.98 -8.51
N LYS A 52 -11.59 -10.55 -9.72
CA LYS A 52 -11.96 -9.85 -10.96
C LYS A 52 -13.45 -9.55 -10.99
N ASP A 53 -14.28 -10.48 -10.53
CA ASP A 53 -15.72 -10.30 -10.48
C ASP A 53 -16.14 -9.26 -9.44
N LEU A 54 -15.57 -9.29 -8.23
CA LEU A 54 -15.87 -8.31 -7.20
C LEU A 54 -15.42 -6.89 -7.61
N LEU A 55 -14.22 -6.76 -8.16
CA LEU A 55 -13.75 -5.48 -8.67
C LEU A 55 -14.61 -4.97 -9.83
N LYS A 56 -15.04 -5.86 -10.75
CA LYS A 56 -15.94 -5.51 -11.85
C LYS A 56 -17.28 -4.99 -11.32
N VAL A 57 -17.84 -5.64 -10.30
CA VAL A 57 -19.07 -5.18 -9.61
C VAL A 57 -18.87 -3.77 -9.04
N ILE A 58 -17.74 -3.52 -8.36
CA ILE A 58 -17.42 -2.21 -7.77
C ILE A 58 -17.21 -1.15 -8.86
N LEU A 59 -16.48 -1.47 -9.93
CA LEU A 59 -16.19 -0.53 -11.01
C LEU A 59 -17.42 -0.16 -11.85
N ASN A 60 -18.38 -1.08 -11.97
CA ASN A 60 -19.61 -0.85 -12.73
C ASN A 60 -20.73 -0.23 -11.88
N ASP A 61 -20.68 -0.43 -10.56
CA ASP A 61 -21.67 0.05 -9.58
C ASP A 61 -23.14 -0.08 -10.04
N GLU A 62 -23.48 -1.26 -10.60
CA GLU A 62 -24.81 -1.55 -11.18
C GLU A 62 -25.98 -1.28 -10.19
N LYS A 63 -25.69 -1.35 -8.89
CA LYS A 63 -26.65 -1.11 -7.82
C LYS A 63 -26.66 0.34 -7.32
N ASN A 64 -25.87 1.24 -7.91
CA ASN A 64 -25.70 2.63 -7.48
C ASN A 64 -25.42 2.78 -5.98
N LEU A 65 -24.54 1.93 -5.43
CA LEU A 65 -24.19 1.93 -4.01
C LEU A 65 -23.15 3.01 -3.67
N ILE A 66 -22.42 3.48 -4.69
CA ILE A 66 -21.36 4.47 -4.56
C ILE A 66 -21.94 5.86 -4.87
N HIS A 67 -21.68 6.82 -4.00
CA HIS A 67 -22.10 8.19 -4.26
C HIS A 67 -21.49 8.71 -5.58
N LYS A 68 -22.29 9.40 -6.40
CA LYS A 68 -21.90 9.88 -7.75
C LYS A 68 -20.57 10.62 -7.83
N ASP A 69 -20.19 11.33 -6.76
CA ASP A 69 -18.92 12.07 -6.69
C ASP A 69 -17.69 11.13 -6.56
N PHE A 70 -17.92 9.82 -6.33
CA PHE A 70 -16.89 8.78 -6.23
C PHE A 70 -16.90 7.81 -7.40
N ASN A 71 -17.67 8.09 -8.45
CA ASN A 71 -17.58 7.33 -9.69
C ASN A 71 -16.14 7.33 -10.21
N ILE A 72 -15.64 6.15 -10.57
CA ILE A 72 -14.23 5.95 -10.93
C ILE A 72 -14.04 6.33 -12.40
N PRO A 73 -13.37 7.46 -12.72
CA PRO A 73 -13.07 7.83 -14.08
C PRO A 73 -12.20 6.79 -14.78
N LYS A 74 -12.37 6.64 -16.10
CA LYS A 74 -11.67 5.62 -16.90
C LYS A 74 -10.15 5.63 -16.69
N TYR A 75 -9.54 6.81 -16.56
CA TYR A 75 -8.10 6.97 -16.37
C TYR A 75 -7.61 6.61 -14.96
N PHE A 76 -8.52 6.41 -13.97
CA PHE A 76 -8.18 5.93 -12.63
C PHE A 76 -8.36 4.43 -12.44
N LYS A 77 -8.82 3.68 -13.44
CA LYS A 77 -9.13 2.25 -13.31
C LYS A 77 -7.92 1.44 -12.85
N ASP A 78 -6.74 1.65 -13.44
CA ASP A 78 -5.54 0.90 -13.07
C ASP A 78 -5.07 1.25 -11.66
N SER A 79 -5.11 2.53 -11.28
CA SER A 79 -4.85 2.95 -9.90
C SER A 79 -5.82 2.30 -8.92
N THR A 80 -7.11 2.28 -9.26
CA THR A 80 -8.14 1.66 -8.41
C THR A 80 -7.90 0.16 -8.28
N HIS A 81 -7.57 -0.52 -9.39
CA HIS A 81 -7.25 -1.94 -9.41
C HIS A 81 -6.03 -2.27 -8.53
N PHE A 82 -4.97 -1.51 -8.67
CA PHE A 82 -3.76 -1.68 -7.86
C PHE A 82 -4.04 -1.51 -6.36
N TRP A 83 -4.67 -0.40 -5.96
CA TRP A 83 -4.96 -0.15 -4.56
C TRP A 83 -6.01 -1.09 -3.98
N PHE A 84 -7.01 -1.48 -4.78
CA PHE A 84 -7.93 -2.54 -4.38
C PHE A 84 -7.18 -3.84 -4.04
N SER A 85 -6.20 -4.22 -4.85
CA SER A 85 -5.36 -5.40 -4.59
C SER A 85 -4.52 -5.23 -3.32
N VAL A 86 -3.92 -4.06 -3.10
CA VAL A 86 -3.15 -3.75 -1.87
C VAL A 86 -4.01 -3.93 -0.61
N TYR A 87 -5.25 -3.43 -0.64
CA TYR A 87 -6.14 -3.43 0.53
C TYR A 87 -6.94 -4.72 0.72
N THR A 88 -7.10 -5.55 -0.32
CA THR A 88 -7.98 -6.73 -0.25
C THR A 88 -7.28 -8.06 -0.55
N GLN A 89 -6.10 -8.03 -1.16
CA GLN A 89 -5.41 -9.23 -1.61
C GLN A 89 -4.14 -9.54 -0.83
N TYR A 90 -3.28 -8.54 -0.69
CA TYR A 90 -1.95 -8.70 -0.11
C TYR A 90 -1.93 -8.32 1.35
N THR A 91 -1.36 -9.20 2.18
CA THR A 91 -1.19 -8.97 3.62
C THR A 91 0.01 -8.09 3.90
N SER A 92 0.14 -7.61 5.14
CA SER A 92 1.33 -6.88 5.61
C SER A 92 2.64 -7.68 5.54
N GLN A 93 2.55 -9.00 5.33
CA GLN A 93 3.69 -9.89 5.11
C GLN A 93 4.10 -9.99 3.64
N GLN A 94 3.40 -9.32 2.74
CA GLN A 94 3.68 -9.32 1.31
C GLN A 94 4.06 -7.93 0.84
N VAL A 95 5.10 -7.85 0.00
CA VAL A 95 5.58 -6.60 -0.58
C VAL A 95 5.51 -6.68 -2.10
N ILE A 96 4.83 -5.70 -2.69
CA ILE A 96 4.62 -5.55 -4.13
C ILE A 96 5.69 -4.60 -4.65
N ILE A 97 6.48 -5.04 -5.62
CA ILE A 97 7.44 -4.18 -6.33
C ILE A 97 6.81 -3.79 -7.66
N HIS A 98 6.56 -2.50 -7.84
CA HIS A 98 5.76 -1.97 -8.95
C HIS A 98 6.35 -0.70 -9.54
N ASP A 99 5.85 -0.27 -10.69
CA ASP A 99 6.12 1.05 -11.25
C ASP A 99 5.22 2.11 -10.61
N LYS A 100 5.79 3.27 -10.25
CA LYS A 100 4.99 4.33 -9.58
C LYS A 100 4.05 5.08 -10.52
N ASN A 101 4.36 5.10 -11.82
CA ASN A 101 3.61 5.86 -12.82
C ASN A 101 2.60 4.96 -13.55
N GLU A 102 2.99 3.68 -13.77
CA GLU A 102 2.16 2.67 -14.42
C GLU A 102 1.79 1.58 -13.42
N LEU A 103 0.68 1.75 -12.71
CA LEU A 103 0.25 0.85 -11.63
C LEU A 103 -0.25 -0.52 -12.13
N SER A 104 -0.47 -0.70 -13.45
CA SER A 104 -0.67 -2.02 -14.03
C SER A 104 0.61 -2.85 -14.06
N LEU A 105 1.79 -2.22 -13.96
CA LEU A 105 3.09 -2.87 -14.00
C LEU A 105 3.56 -3.26 -12.59
N VAL A 106 3.37 -4.52 -12.27
CA VAL A 106 3.92 -5.17 -11.07
C VAL A 106 5.08 -6.07 -11.50
N TYR A 107 6.28 -5.76 -11.04
CA TYR A 107 7.50 -6.52 -11.36
C TYR A 107 7.63 -7.81 -10.56
N ASN A 108 7.30 -7.74 -9.27
CA ASN A 108 7.48 -8.87 -8.36
C ASN A 108 6.58 -8.71 -7.12
N ILE A 109 6.23 -9.84 -6.49
CA ILE A 109 5.56 -9.88 -5.19
C ILE A 109 6.40 -10.79 -4.30
N MET A 110 6.90 -10.24 -3.20
CA MET A 110 7.67 -10.98 -2.20
C MET A 110 6.77 -11.40 -1.05
N ASP A 111 6.86 -12.65 -0.62
CA ASP A 111 6.13 -13.17 0.53
C ASP A 111 7.09 -13.41 1.70
N PHE A 112 6.89 -12.70 2.78
CA PHE A 112 7.66 -12.77 4.02
C PHE A 112 6.96 -13.60 5.11
N GLY A 113 5.96 -14.43 4.77
CA GLY A 113 5.31 -15.35 5.69
C GLY A 113 6.30 -16.20 6.48
N PRO A 114 7.31 -16.84 5.86
CA PRO A 114 8.36 -17.59 6.56
C PRO A 114 9.11 -16.75 7.59
N LEU A 115 9.51 -15.52 7.25
CA LEU A 115 10.16 -14.59 8.17
C LEU A 115 9.25 -14.25 9.36
N HIS A 116 7.97 -13.97 9.11
CA HIS A 116 7.02 -13.64 10.17
C HIS A 116 6.69 -14.82 11.08
N SER A 117 6.81 -16.05 10.59
CA SER A 117 6.65 -17.31 11.36
C SER A 117 7.88 -17.68 12.18
N SER A 118 9.04 -17.08 11.94
CA SER A 118 10.29 -17.36 12.66
C SER A 118 10.24 -16.86 14.12
N LYS A 119 11.22 -17.23 14.94
CA LYS A 119 11.37 -16.77 16.32
C LYS A 119 12.04 -15.40 16.47
N ILE A 120 12.44 -14.79 15.36
CA ILE A 120 13.08 -13.47 15.33
C ILE A 120 12.13 -12.40 15.93
N ASN A 121 12.67 -11.41 16.63
CA ASN A 121 11.85 -10.36 17.21
C ASN A 121 11.18 -9.47 16.15
N LYS A 122 10.04 -8.88 16.50
CA LYS A 122 9.20 -8.10 15.58
C LYS A 122 9.94 -6.94 14.87
N PHE A 123 10.85 -6.28 15.59
CA PHE A 123 11.61 -5.15 15.02
C PHE A 123 12.57 -5.64 13.92
N ALA A 124 13.32 -6.72 14.20
CA ALA A 124 14.24 -7.32 13.23
C ALA A 124 13.49 -7.86 12.00
N LYS A 125 12.32 -8.51 12.19
CA LYS A 125 11.46 -8.93 11.05
C LYS A 125 11.09 -7.77 10.15
N SER A 126 10.62 -6.66 10.72
CA SER A 126 10.22 -5.49 9.95
C SER A 126 11.39 -4.87 9.21
N LYS A 127 12.58 -4.84 9.84
CA LYS A 127 13.80 -4.34 9.22
C LYS A 127 14.24 -5.23 8.04
N LEU A 128 14.31 -6.55 8.25
CA LEU A 128 14.68 -7.51 7.21
C LEU A 128 13.70 -7.46 6.03
N GLN A 129 12.39 -7.41 6.29
CA GLN A 129 11.40 -7.25 5.23
C GLN A 129 11.67 -5.99 4.39
N ALA A 130 11.97 -4.86 5.04
CA ALA A 130 12.27 -3.62 4.34
C ALA A 130 13.57 -3.72 3.54
N ASP A 131 14.64 -4.23 4.14
CA ASP A 131 15.98 -4.33 3.53
C ASP A 131 15.95 -5.26 2.31
N LEU A 132 15.40 -6.46 2.43
CA LEU A 132 15.26 -7.43 1.31
C LEU A 132 14.36 -6.90 0.18
N SER A 133 13.29 -6.18 0.52
CA SER A 133 12.44 -5.56 -0.49
C SER A 133 13.16 -4.47 -1.27
N LEU A 134 14.00 -3.67 -0.61
CA LEU A 134 14.82 -2.65 -1.25
C LEU A 134 15.93 -3.27 -2.10
N GLU A 135 16.54 -4.34 -1.64
CA GLU A 135 17.55 -5.10 -2.40
C GLU A 135 16.92 -5.65 -3.69
N ARG A 136 15.79 -6.33 -3.59
CA ARG A 136 15.07 -6.83 -4.77
C ARG A 136 14.68 -5.72 -5.74
N ALA A 137 14.28 -4.56 -5.25
CA ALA A 137 14.02 -3.39 -6.09
C ALA A 137 15.28 -2.89 -6.83
N LYS A 138 16.46 -2.96 -6.19
CA LYS A 138 17.75 -2.65 -6.84
C LYS A 138 18.11 -3.67 -7.91
N ASP A 139 17.85 -4.96 -7.67
CA ASP A 139 18.06 -6.01 -8.67
C ASP A 139 17.20 -5.78 -9.90
N ILE A 140 15.89 -5.51 -9.70
CA ILE A 140 14.98 -5.19 -10.80
C ILE A 140 15.46 -3.96 -11.57
N LYS A 141 15.96 -2.93 -10.87
CA LYS A 141 16.58 -1.76 -11.50
C LYS A 141 17.77 -2.13 -12.40
N THR A 142 18.60 -3.09 -11.98
CA THR A 142 19.73 -3.59 -12.74
C THR A 142 19.28 -4.44 -13.93
N ILE A 143 18.29 -5.30 -13.73
CA ILE A 143 17.65 -6.09 -14.78
C ILE A 143 17.07 -5.18 -15.87
N LEU A 144 16.30 -4.17 -15.53
CA LEU A 144 15.70 -3.22 -16.48
C LEU A 144 16.74 -2.58 -17.40
N LYS A 145 17.93 -2.25 -16.89
CA LYS A 145 19.00 -1.68 -17.70
C LYS A 145 19.54 -2.65 -18.77
N ARG A 146 19.31 -3.96 -18.62
CA ARG A 146 19.77 -5.02 -19.51
C ARG A 146 18.69 -5.50 -20.49
N LEU A 147 17.38 -5.21 -20.26
CA LEU A 147 16.28 -5.72 -21.08
C LEU A 147 16.27 -5.22 -22.55
N HIS A 148 17.14 -4.27 -22.89
CA HIS A 148 17.33 -3.87 -24.30
C HIS A 148 18.11 -4.92 -25.11
N LEU A 149 18.74 -5.89 -24.46
CA LEU A 149 19.50 -6.98 -25.10
C LEU A 149 18.56 -8.02 -25.74
N PRO A 150 19.06 -8.83 -26.70
CA PRO A 150 18.26 -9.88 -27.32
C PRO A 150 17.68 -10.87 -26.30
N LYS A 151 16.44 -11.32 -26.50
CA LYS A 151 15.75 -12.26 -25.58
C LYS A 151 16.51 -13.58 -25.37
N SER A 152 17.30 -14.02 -26.37
CA SER A 152 18.08 -15.26 -26.31
C SER A 152 19.14 -15.29 -25.23
N ILE A 153 19.70 -14.12 -24.89
CA ILE A 153 20.77 -13.99 -23.88
C ILE A 153 20.26 -13.55 -22.50
N LEU A 154 18.95 -13.32 -22.37
CA LEU A 154 18.35 -12.96 -21.08
C LEU A 154 18.25 -14.18 -20.15
N ARG A 155 18.61 -13.98 -18.89
CA ARG A 155 18.46 -14.97 -17.81
C ARG A 155 16.97 -15.14 -17.45
N ALA A 156 16.66 -16.17 -16.66
CA ALA A 156 15.28 -16.50 -16.27
C ALA A 156 14.59 -15.35 -15.51
N ASP A 157 15.27 -14.72 -14.57
CA ASP A 157 14.81 -13.57 -13.81
C ASP A 157 14.54 -12.34 -14.70
N GLU A 158 15.45 -12.07 -15.67
CA GLU A 158 15.30 -11.00 -16.65
C GLU A 158 14.08 -11.23 -17.58
N LYS A 159 13.89 -12.48 -18.01
CA LYS A 159 12.70 -12.89 -18.80
C LYS A 159 11.40 -12.70 -18.01
N SER A 160 11.40 -13.00 -16.71
CA SER A 160 10.24 -12.82 -15.85
C SER A 160 9.86 -11.33 -15.73
N VAL A 161 10.83 -10.45 -15.51
CA VAL A 161 10.60 -8.99 -15.45
C VAL A 161 10.12 -8.48 -16.81
N LEU A 162 10.70 -8.95 -17.92
CA LEU A 162 10.23 -8.57 -19.27
C LEU A 162 8.78 -8.99 -19.50
N LYS A 163 8.40 -10.21 -19.09
CA LYS A 163 7.02 -10.70 -19.20
C LYS A 163 6.05 -9.84 -18.39
N SER A 164 6.44 -9.35 -17.20
CA SER A 164 5.61 -8.43 -16.42
C SER A 164 5.35 -7.13 -17.19
N ILE A 165 6.34 -6.60 -17.90
CA ILE A 165 6.19 -5.40 -18.71
C ILE A 165 5.29 -5.68 -19.94
N GLU A 166 5.48 -6.82 -20.60
CA GLU A 166 4.64 -7.25 -21.74
C GLU A 166 3.16 -7.44 -21.36
N ASN A 167 2.89 -7.82 -20.11
CA ASN A 167 1.54 -8.00 -19.56
C ASN A 167 0.92 -6.69 -19.05
N SER A 168 1.67 -5.59 -18.97
CA SER A 168 1.18 -4.28 -18.56
C SER A 168 0.55 -3.51 -19.74
N ASN A 169 0.03 -2.32 -19.46
CA ASN A 169 -0.49 -1.43 -20.53
C ASN A 169 0.62 -0.74 -21.35
N LEU A 170 1.89 -0.95 -20.99
CA LEU A 170 3.01 -0.29 -21.66
C LEU A 170 3.33 -0.94 -23.01
N LYS A 171 3.60 -0.11 -24.00
CA LYS A 171 4.08 -0.57 -25.31
C LYS A 171 5.59 -0.46 -25.38
N ILE A 172 6.27 -1.61 -25.51
CA ILE A 172 7.72 -1.66 -25.68
C ILE A 172 8.07 -1.15 -27.08
N PRO A 173 8.93 -0.13 -27.22
CA PRO A 173 9.37 0.38 -28.51
C PRO A 173 10.04 -0.70 -29.37
N LYS A 174 10.00 -0.55 -30.70
CA LYS A 174 10.65 -1.51 -31.63
C LYS A 174 12.12 -1.19 -31.85
N SER A 175 12.49 0.08 -31.93
CA SER A 175 13.86 0.54 -32.17
C SER A 175 14.79 0.20 -31.01
N PRO A 176 16.00 -0.31 -31.24
CA PRO A 176 16.97 -0.62 -30.16
C PRO A 176 17.33 0.58 -29.30
N SER A 177 17.49 1.76 -29.89
CA SER A 177 17.82 2.99 -29.18
C SER A 177 16.67 3.42 -28.25
N GLU A 178 15.43 3.38 -28.74
CA GLU A 178 14.24 3.70 -27.95
C GLU A 178 14.00 2.67 -26.83
N LYS A 179 14.22 1.37 -27.08
CA LYS A 179 14.18 0.33 -26.04
C LYS A 179 15.11 0.65 -24.89
N LYS A 180 16.34 1.05 -25.18
CA LYS A 180 17.32 1.39 -24.15
C LYS A 180 16.86 2.56 -23.29
N VAL A 181 16.32 3.61 -23.92
CA VAL A 181 15.76 4.77 -23.21
C VAL A 181 14.53 4.36 -22.38
N PHE A 182 13.62 3.59 -22.97
CA PHE A 182 12.41 3.10 -22.32
C PHE A 182 12.70 2.30 -21.04
N PHE A 183 13.54 1.26 -21.11
CA PHE A 183 13.89 0.46 -19.94
C PHE A 183 14.70 1.26 -18.91
N LYS A 184 15.54 2.19 -19.34
CA LYS A 184 16.26 3.10 -18.44
C LYS A 184 15.26 3.99 -17.67
N SER A 185 14.22 4.51 -18.31
CA SER A 185 13.20 5.32 -17.64
C SER A 185 12.45 4.51 -16.57
N LEU A 186 12.02 3.27 -16.88
CA LEU A 186 11.37 2.39 -15.90
C LEU A 186 12.26 2.09 -14.68
N SER A 187 13.58 2.04 -14.87
CA SER A 187 14.51 1.81 -13.76
C SER A 187 14.52 2.94 -12.71
N THR A 188 13.92 4.09 -13.00
CA THR A 188 13.85 5.24 -12.08
C THR A 188 12.51 5.35 -11.35
N THR A 189 11.52 4.55 -11.75
CA THR A 189 10.14 4.64 -11.27
C THR A 189 9.72 3.47 -10.36
N ILE A 190 10.64 2.58 -10.03
CA ILE A 190 10.38 1.43 -9.14
C ILE A 190 10.00 1.90 -7.74
N ARG A 191 8.97 1.26 -7.16
CA ARG A 191 8.51 1.44 -5.78
C ARG A 191 8.19 0.10 -5.15
N THR A 192 8.27 0.07 -3.83
CA THR A 192 7.80 -1.05 -3.00
C THR A 192 6.54 -0.63 -2.25
N GLN A 193 5.54 -1.49 -2.22
CA GLN A 193 4.29 -1.28 -1.51
C GLN A 193 3.97 -2.52 -0.68
N THR A 194 3.87 -2.35 0.64
CA THR A 194 3.42 -3.42 1.54
C THR A 194 1.91 -3.61 1.41
N GLY A 195 1.45 -4.86 1.35
CA GLY A 195 0.04 -5.19 1.37
C GLY A 195 -0.64 -4.78 2.69
N GLN A 196 -1.96 -4.61 2.67
CA GLN A 196 -2.73 -4.04 3.80
C GLN A 196 -4.00 -4.82 4.12
N ARG A 197 -4.23 -5.98 3.50
CA ARG A 197 -5.46 -6.75 3.67
C ARG A 197 -5.81 -7.05 5.13
N ASP A 198 -4.84 -7.52 5.89
CA ASP A 198 -4.99 -7.84 7.30
C ASP A 198 -5.26 -6.58 8.14
N MET A 199 -4.58 -5.48 7.83
CA MET A 199 -4.79 -4.20 8.51
C MET A 199 -6.21 -3.67 8.27
N VAL A 200 -6.69 -3.73 7.02
CA VAL A 200 -8.06 -3.33 6.66
C VAL A 200 -9.09 -4.23 7.32
N PHE A 201 -8.88 -5.56 7.31
CA PHE A 201 -9.77 -6.50 7.99
C PHE A 201 -9.95 -6.17 9.47
N TYR A 202 -8.84 -5.99 10.20
CA TYR A 202 -8.91 -5.55 11.60
C TYR A 202 -9.48 -4.14 11.76
N GLY A 203 -9.27 -3.28 10.78
CA GLY A 203 -9.89 -1.95 10.73
C GLY A 203 -11.40 -2.03 10.68
N VAL A 204 -11.95 -2.89 9.82
CA VAL A 204 -13.40 -3.14 9.74
C VAL A 204 -13.92 -3.62 11.09
N LEU A 205 -13.29 -4.64 11.69
CA LEU A 205 -13.73 -5.14 13.01
C LEU A 205 -13.71 -4.04 14.09
N ARG A 206 -12.68 -3.19 14.12
CA ARG A 206 -12.60 -2.06 15.07
C ARG A 206 -13.67 -1.00 14.83
N SER A 207 -14.09 -0.80 13.58
CA SER A 207 -15.05 0.23 13.22
C SER A 207 -16.51 -0.17 13.53
N LEU A 208 -16.84 -1.47 13.54
CA LEU A 208 -18.21 -1.98 13.68
C LEU A 208 -19.03 -1.32 14.80
N PRO A 209 -18.51 -1.15 16.02
CA PRO A 209 -19.30 -0.53 17.11
C PRO A 209 -19.66 0.94 16.84
N TYR A 210 -18.92 1.60 15.97
CA TYR A 210 -19.07 3.04 15.70
C TYR A 210 -19.82 3.34 14.40
N LEU A 211 -19.82 2.40 13.43
CA LEU A 211 -20.36 2.63 12.08
C LEU A 211 -21.78 3.20 12.07
N PRO A 212 -22.77 2.68 12.84
CA PRO A 212 -24.12 3.22 12.79
C PRO A 212 -24.20 4.71 13.17
N PHE A 213 -23.40 5.11 14.18
CA PHE A 213 -23.31 6.50 14.59
C PHE A 213 -22.60 7.34 13.51
N LEU A 214 -21.48 6.86 12.99
CA LEU A 214 -20.67 7.58 12.01
C LEU A 214 -21.47 7.82 10.72
N GLU A 215 -22.12 6.80 10.18
CA GLU A 215 -22.98 6.93 8.98
C GLU A 215 -24.10 7.95 9.18
N LYS A 216 -24.73 7.96 10.36
CA LYS A 216 -25.72 8.98 10.73
C LYS A 216 -25.12 10.39 10.67
N GLN A 217 -23.88 10.58 11.17
CA GLN A 217 -23.23 11.89 11.13
C GLN A 217 -22.89 12.31 9.69
N PHE A 218 -22.37 11.42 8.85
CA PHE A 218 -22.13 11.72 7.43
C PHE A 218 -23.41 12.17 6.74
N LYS A 219 -24.55 11.51 7.01
CA LYS A 219 -25.86 11.90 6.50
C LYS A 219 -26.27 13.30 7.02
N ASN A 220 -26.12 13.57 8.32
CA ASN A 220 -26.46 14.88 8.93
C ASN A 220 -25.65 16.03 8.31
N PHE A 221 -24.37 15.79 8.01
CA PHE A 221 -23.49 16.75 7.37
C PHE A 221 -23.70 16.85 5.85
N LYS A 222 -24.60 16.03 5.26
CA LYS A 222 -24.80 15.89 3.80
C LYS A 222 -23.49 15.57 3.08
N MET A 223 -22.70 14.69 3.66
CA MET A 223 -21.40 14.22 3.13
C MET A 223 -21.51 12.75 2.71
N PRO A 224 -20.86 12.36 1.58
CA PRO A 224 -20.79 10.98 1.17
C PRO A 224 -20.09 10.10 2.22
N LYS A 225 -20.70 8.96 2.55
CA LYS A 225 -20.14 8.01 3.54
C LYS A 225 -18.80 7.40 3.10
N GLU A 226 -18.54 7.38 1.81
CA GLU A 226 -17.28 6.90 1.21
C GLU A 226 -16.05 7.66 1.72
N LEU A 227 -16.23 8.90 2.18
CA LEU A 227 -15.18 9.67 2.84
C LEU A 227 -14.69 9.04 4.15
N LEU A 228 -15.49 8.14 4.77
CA LEU A 228 -15.04 7.34 5.91
C LEU A 228 -13.82 6.45 5.53
N GLY A 229 -13.69 6.10 4.26
CA GLY A 229 -12.52 5.39 3.73
C GLY A 229 -11.18 6.08 4.05
N ILE A 230 -11.18 7.41 4.23
CA ILE A 230 -9.97 8.16 4.65
C ILE A 230 -9.45 7.63 5.99
N ALA A 231 -10.32 7.37 6.96
CA ALA A 231 -9.93 6.84 8.27
C ALA A 231 -9.28 5.43 8.17
N PHE A 232 -9.68 4.63 7.18
CA PHE A 232 -9.04 3.34 6.91
C PHE A 232 -7.65 3.50 6.28
N VAL A 233 -7.49 4.43 5.35
CA VAL A 233 -6.19 4.74 4.73
C VAL A 233 -5.22 5.32 5.77
N GLU A 234 -5.70 6.22 6.64
CA GLU A 234 -4.87 6.94 7.62
C GLU A 234 -4.38 6.05 8.77
N SER A 235 -5.21 5.12 9.26
CA SER A 235 -4.89 4.36 10.46
C SER A 235 -5.41 2.93 10.46
N SER A 236 -6.04 2.46 9.40
CA SER A 236 -6.86 1.25 9.40
C SER A 236 -7.86 1.25 10.57
N PHE A 237 -8.47 2.39 10.84
CA PHE A 237 -9.39 2.62 11.96
C PHE A 237 -8.78 2.30 13.34
N ASN A 238 -7.49 2.55 13.54
CA ASN A 238 -6.83 2.32 14.82
C ASN A 238 -6.94 3.56 15.73
N LEU A 239 -7.72 3.42 16.81
CA LEU A 239 -7.98 4.51 17.77
C LEU A 239 -6.69 5.03 18.45
N LYS A 240 -5.70 4.15 18.61
CA LYS A 240 -4.43 4.45 19.28
C LYS A 240 -3.29 4.74 18.30
N ALA A 241 -3.58 4.87 17.01
CA ALA A 241 -2.57 5.16 16.01
C ALA A 241 -1.87 6.49 16.33
N LYS A 242 -0.55 6.49 16.23
CA LYS A 242 0.29 7.67 16.43
C LYS A 242 1.44 7.63 15.44
N SER A 243 1.58 8.65 14.62
CA SER A 243 2.72 8.78 13.71
C SER A 243 3.93 9.41 14.40
N TYR A 244 5.11 9.23 13.82
CA TYR A 244 6.32 9.89 14.26
C TYR A 244 6.20 11.43 14.25
N ALA A 245 5.48 11.98 13.25
CA ALA A 245 5.22 13.41 13.13
C ALA A 245 4.17 13.95 14.12
N GLY A 246 3.59 13.08 14.98
CA GLY A 246 2.63 13.46 16.01
C GLY A 246 1.17 13.45 15.58
N ALA A 247 0.82 12.96 14.38
CA ALA A 247 -0.55 12.70 14.02
C ALA A 247 -1.12 11.57 14.91
N ALA A 248 -2.41 11.64 15.27
CA ALA A 248 -3.00 10.67 16.20
C ALA A 248 -4.46 10.33 15.87
N GLY A 249 -4.85 9.11 16.31
CA GLY A 249 -6.21 8.59 16.25
C GLY A 249 -6.63 8.12 14.86
N VAL A 250 -7.92 7.84 14.73
CA VAL A 250 -8.53 7.24 13.53
C VAL A 250 -8.28 8.09 12.28
N TRP A 251 -8.36 9.40 12.39
CA TRP A 251 -8.23 10.37 11.30
C TRP A 251 -6.83 10.98 11.17
N GLN A 252 -5.85 10.52 11.97
CA GLN A 252 -4.49 11.02 11.99
C GLN A 252 -4.39 12.56 12.02
N PHE A 253 -5.19 13.19 12.88
CA PHE A 253 -5.12 14.63 13.06
C PHE A 253 -3.78 15.08 13.64
N MET A 254 -3.18 16.07 13.00
CA MET A 254 -2.04 16.78 13.58
C MET A 254 -2.49 17.64 14.78
N PRO A 255 -1.62 17.88 15.79
CA PRO A 255 -1.99 18.68 16.96
C PRO A 255 -2.54 20.08 16.61
N ARG A 256 -1.92 20.76 15.64
CA ARG A 256 -2.35 22.08 15.20
C ARG A 256 -3.73 22.04 14.54
N THR A 257 -3.97 21.09 13.65
CA THR A 257 -5.25 20.97 12.97
C THR A 257 -6.37 20.57 13.93
N SER A 258 -6.09 19.66 14.87
CA SER A 258 -7.09 19.24 15.86
C SER A 258 -7.54 20.36 16.78
N ALA A 259 -6.65 21.29 17.11
CA ALA A 259 -6.96 22.44 17.98
C ALA A 259 -8.05 23.37 17.43
N ALA A 260 -8.25 23.37 16.09
CA ALA A 260 -9.29 24.18 15.45
C ALA A 260 -10.68 23.52 15.51
N PHE A 261 -10.75 22.19 15.74
CA PHE A 261 -12.00 21.42 15.60
C PHE A 261 -12.34 20.55 16.82
N MET A 262 -11.46 20.46 17.81
CA MET A 262 -11.63 19.62 18.99
C MET A 262 -11.33 20.41 20.27
N PRO A 263 -11.87 19.95 21.42
CA PRO A 263 -11.47 20.51 22.71
C PRO A 263 -9.96 20.40 22.93
N ARG A 264 -9.42 21.32 23.71
CA ARG A 264 -7.98 21.35 23.99
C ARG A 264 -7.50 20.04 24.63
N ARG A 265 -6.43 19.49 24.07
CA ARG A 265 -5.76 18.31 24.62
C ARG A 265 -5.20 18.63 26.02
N THR A 266 -5.35 17.70 26.94
CA THR A 266 -4.77 17.73 28.28
C THR A 266 -3.66 16.65 28.40
N LYS A 267 -3.01 16.59 29.56
CA LYS A 267 -2.07 15.51 29.89
C LYS A 267 -2.74 14.11 29.84
N TYR A 268 -4.02 14.04 30.15
CA TYR A 268 -4.77 12.79 30.32
C TYR A 268 -5.68 12.45 29.14
N ILE A 269 -6.15 13.45 28.39
CA ILE A 269 -7.15 13.28 27.37
C ILE A 269 -6.66 13.87 26.03
N ASP A 270 -6.64 13.02 25.02
CA ASP A 270 -6.40 13.40 23.63
C ASP A 270 -7.61 12.97 22.78
N TYR A 271 -8.46 13.93 22.46
CA TYR A 271 -9.72 13.72 21.73
C TYR A 271 -9.52 13.20 20.30
N ARG A 272 -8.33 13.29 19.74
CA ARG A 272 -7.97 12.68 18.44
C ARG A 272 -8.11 11.16 18.46
N ASN A 273 -7.95 10.54 19.64
CA ASN A 273 -8.11 9.09 19.84
C ASN A 273 -9.58 8.68 20.04
N ASN A 274 -10.50 9.62 20.21
CA ASN A 274 -11.92 9.34 20.31
C ASN A 274 -12.54 9.28 18.90
N PRO A 275 -13.05 8.13 18.42
CA PRO A 275 -13.53 7.98 17.05
C PRO A 275 -14.75 8.85 16.74
N ILE A 276 -15.59 9.14 17.74
CA ILE A 276 -16.79 9.96 17.57
C ILE A 276 -16.39 11.44 17.41
N ILE A 277 -15.63 11.97 18.37
CA ILE A 277 -15.21 13.38 18.36
C ILE A 277 -14.30 13.67 17.17
N SER A 278 -13.36 12.77 16.88
CA SER A 278 -12.45 12.96 15.73
C SER A 278 -13.18 12.86 14.39
N THR A 279 -14.25 12.05 14.29
CA THR A 279 -15.06 12.02 13.05
C THR A 279 -15.88 13.30 12.89
N LEU A 280 -16.49 13.84 13.95
CA LEU A 280 -17.18 15.12 13.88
C LEU A 280 -16.23 16.24 13.44
N ALA A 281 -15.02 16.28 14.00
CA ALA A 281 -13.98 17.23 13.60
C ALA A 281 -13.57 17.05 12.13
N ALA A 282 -13.43 15.80 11.66
CA ALA A 282 -13.12 15.49 10.26
C ALA A 282 -14.24 15.99 9.32
N LEU A 283 -15.49 15.78 9.68
CA LEU A 283 -16.64 16.27 8.90
C LEU A 283 -16.66 17.80 8.80
N HIS A 284 -16.37 18.51 9.90
CA HIS A 284 -16.23 19.97 9.87
C HIS A 284 -15.08 20.42 8.96
N LEU A 285 -13.90 19.81 9.08
CA LEU A 285 -12.76 20.10 8.22
C LEU A 285 -13.07 19.82 6.73
N LEU A 286 -13.66 18.67 6.42
CA LEU A 286 -14.03 18.29 5.05
C LEU A 286 -15.09 19.24 4.48
N LYS A 287 -16.07 19.66 5.29
CA LYS A 287 -17.08 20.64 4.88
C LYS A 287 -16.46 21.99 4.56
N GLN A 288 -15.53 22.45 5.37
CA GLN A 288 -14.80 23.69 5.13
C GLN A 288 -13.97 23.65 3.84
N ASN A 289 -13.33 22.51 3.54
CA ASN A 289 -12.54 22.32 2.32
C ASN A 289 -13.39 22.14 1.05
N LYS A 290 -14.70 21.93 1.18
CA LYS A 290 -15.62 21.79 0.05
C LYS A 290 -16.13 23.14 -0.46
N GLN A 291 -16.04 24.19 0.35
CA GLN A 291 -16.39 25.58 -0.01
C GLN A 291 -15.29 26.19 -0.86
#